data_2920f6decde283b1c2368179da001a66
#
_entry.id   2920f6decde283b1c2368179da001a66
#
_cell.length_a   1.000
_cell.length_b   1.000
_cell.length_c   1.000
_cell.angle_alpha   90.00
_cell.angle_beta   90.00
_cell.angle_gamma   90.00
#
_symmetry.space_group_name_H-M   'P 1'
#
loop_
_entity.id
_entity.type
_entity.pdbx_description
1 polymer ?
#
loop_
_entity_poly.entity_id
_entity_poly.type
_entity_poly.pdbx_seq_one_letter_code
_entity_poly.pdbx_strand_id
1 'polypeptide(L)'
;MNVVVDTAPAQRREDAGSGAGLRGLLWLTWRQHRWTLVATLVLAGVLAGWMTYLSMELTDLWHQCHETFCPENSPQGRRLGGSEPLSLTLAALERLVQYMPLLVGLFIGVPVLAREHEQRTLLLAWSQDVSPTRWLWTRLGLLGLFVATVTAVVGVVSDHLQRTTALVGPVTLFDYLPFLNTGMLPVAISLAWFAVGVALGGAIRRTLPAVFAVIAGFIGLTYLVQWRYPTLMEPLSAHRPIGGPNLDVLRGNALVVDGGMVDYGIDGPSGAFTASGRELTGVELQRLCQPDNGTGETLACFARNHLEQHLLYQPGSRIPDFHLIVASGYLGLTALALLAVWWIVRRIDLSAG
;
A
#
# COMPACT_ATOMS: atom_id res chain seq x y z
N MET A 1 -19.95 46.96 64.23
CA MET A 1 -20.09 45.53 63.88
C MET A 1 -19.22 45.31 62.66
N ASN A 2 -17.94 44.98 62.89
CA ASN A 2 -16.92 44.84 61.81
C ASN A 2 -16.92 43.40 61.38
N VAL A 3 -17.26 43.19 60.08
CA VAL A 3 -17.14 41.88 59.45
C VAL A 3 -15.69 41.76 58.93
N VAL A 4 -14.91 40.89 59.57
CA VAL A 4 -13.59 40.48 59.09
C VAL A 4 -13.81 39.49 57.95
N VAL A 5 -13.47 39.89 56.73
CA VAL A 5 -13.40 39.01 55.58
C VAL A 5 -12.03 38.30 55.63
N ASP A 6 -12.06 37.02 55.96
CA ASP A 6 -10.88 36.15 55.99
C ASP A 6 -10.50 35.77 54.55
N THR A 7 -9.44 36.40 54.06
CA THR A 7 -8.83 36.10 52.76
C THR A 7 -7.87 34.92 52.89
N ALA A 8 -8.40 33.69 52.74
CA ALA A 8 -7.57 32.49 52.63
C ALA A 8 -6.77 32.48 51.30
N PRO A 9 -5.49 32.10 51.31
CA PRO A 9 -4.61 32.22 50.14
C PRO A 9 -4.94 31.21 49.06
N ALA A 10 -5.21 31.72 47.87
CA ALA A 10 -5.40 30.94 46.63
C ALA A 10 -4.10 30.39 46.06
N GLN A 11 -3.31 29.68 46.87
CA GLN A 11 -2.06 29.06 46.43
C GLN A 11 -2.04 27.56 46.75
N ARG A 12 -2.80 26.72 46.04
CA ARG A 12 -2.57 25.29 45.95
C ARG A 12 -3.41 24.62 44.84
N ARG A 13 -3.25 25.07 43.57
CA ARG A 13 -3.90 24.42 42.44
C ARG A 13 -3.01 24.21 41.19
N GLU A 14 -1.70 24.40 41.28
CA GLU A 14 -0.87 24.31 40.06
C GLU A 14 -0.18 22.98 39.83
N ASP A 15 -0.09 22.04 40.77
CA ASP A 15 0.73 20.84 40.63
C ASP A 15 -0.05 19.51 40.43
N ALA A 16 -1.38 19.52 40.32
CA ALA A 16 -2.17 18.30 40.13
C ALA A 16 -2.62 18.05 38.68
N GLY A 17 -2.21 18.88 37.71
CA GLY A 17 -2.90 19.01 36.42
C GLY A 17 -2.41 18.14 35.27
N SER A 18 -1.19 17.63 35.26
CA SER A 18 -0.64 17.03 34.02
C SER A 18 -0.85 15.51 33.86
N GLY A 19 -0.90 14.76 34.94
CA GLY A 19 -1.03 13.30 34.89
C GLY A 19 -2.47 12.77 34.80
N ALA A 20 -3.41 13.47 35.43
CA ALA A 20 -4.84 13.09 35.42
C ALA A 20 -5.51 13.33 34.05
N GLY A 21 -5.10 14.38 33.32
CA GLY A 21 -5.65 14.71 32.00
C GLY A 21 -5.34 13.68 30.91
N LEU A 22 -4.11 13.17 30.85
CA LEU A 22 -3.69 12.17 29.85
C LEU A 22 -4.36 10.81 30.07
N ARG A 23 -4.46 10.34 31.29
CA ARG A 23 -5.14 9.07 31.61
C ARG A 23 -6.64 9.15 31.30
N GLY A 24 -7.27 10.29 31.56
CA GLY A 24 -8.68 10.52 31.21
C GLY A 24 -8.91 10.53 29.69
N LEU A 25 -8.02 11.18 28.92
CA LEU A 25 -8.10 11.19 27.45
C LEU A 25 -7.86 9.81 26.83
N LEU A 26 -6.91 9.03 27.37
CA LEU A 26 -6.68 7.64 26.98
C LEU A 26 -7.90 6.76 27.23
N TRP A 27 -8.49 6.85 28.43
CA TRP A 27 -9.68 6.08 28.79
C TRP A 27 -10.87 6.45 27.91
N LEU A 28 -11.09 7.74 27.64
CA LEU A 28 -12.17 8.22 26.79
C LEU A 28 -12.01 7.73 25.34
N THR A 29 -10.80 7.86 24.77
CA THR A 29 -10.48 7.39 23.41
C THR A 29 -10.72 5.87 23.31
N TRP A 30 -10.25 5.11 24.28
CA TRP A 30 -10.50 3.68 24.35
C TRP A 30 -11.99 3.34 24.41
N ARG A 31 -12.75 3.97 25.30
CA ARG A 31 -14.19 3.71 25.45
C ARG A 31 -14.98 4.03 24.19
N GLN A 32 -14.60 5.07 23.46
CA GLN A 32 -15.28 5.47 22.22
C GLN A 32 -14.95 4.56 21.04
N HIS A 33 -13.71 4.08 20.94
CA HIS A 33 -13.23 3.32 19.79
C HIS A 33 -12.97 1.83 20.05
N ARG A 34 -13.21 1.32 21.28
CA ARG A 34 -12.85 -0.05 21.69
C ARG A 34 -13.28 -1.12 20.70
N TRP A 35 -14.49 -1.06 20.21
CA TRP A 35 -15.00 -2.07 19.28
C TRP A 35 -14.31 -2.00 17.92
N THR A 36 -14.07 -0.80 17.39
CA THR A 36 -13.33 -0.60 16.15
C THR A 36 -11.87 -1.05 16.29
N LEU A 37 -11.22 -0.69 17.42
CA LEU A 37 -9.82 -1.09 17.69
C LEU A 37 -9.70 -2.61 17.85
N VAL A 38 -10.60 -3.24 18.63
CA VAL A 38 -10.63 -4.70 18.80
C VAL A 38 -10.91 -5.40 17.48
N ALA A 39 -11.92 -4.95 16.71
CA ALA A 39 -12.22 -5.54 15.41
C ALA A 39 -11.03 -5.43 14.44
N THR A 40 -10.33 -4.28 14.43
CA THR A 40 -9.13 -4.08 13.61
C THR A 40 -7.99 -5.01 14.05
N LEU A 41 -7.76 -5.18 15.36
CA LEU A 41 -6.75 -6.10 15.87
C LEU A 41 -7.07 -7.56 15.53
N VAL A 42 -8.33 -7.98 15.69
CA VAL A 42 -8.75 -9.34 15.34
C VAL A 42 -8.57 -9.58 13.84
N LEU A 43 -9.02 -8.65 12.99
CA LEU A 43 -8.85 -8.76 11.54
C LEU A 43 -7.37 -8.82 11.15
N ALA A 44 -6.54 -7.93 11.69
CA ALA A 44 -5.11 -7.92 11.44
C ALA A 44 -4.43 -9.22 11.92
N GLY A 45 -4.82 -9.73 13.09
CA GLY A 45 -4.31 -10.98 13.62
C GLY A 45 -4.70 -12.19 12.76
N VAL A 46 -5.94 -12.26 12.29
CA VAL A 46 -6.39 -13.30 11.37
C VAL A 46 -5.65 -13.24 10.04
N LEU A 47 -5.50 -12.03 9.45
CA LEU A 47 -4.75 -11.84 8.22
C LEU A 47 -3.28 -12.23 8.38
N ALA A 48 -2.62 -11.74 9.43
CA ALA A 48 -1.23 -12.07 9.69
C ALA A 48 -1.02 -13.59 9.93
N GLY A 49 -1.91 -14.23 10.70
CA GLY A 49 -1.86 -15.67 10.93
C GLY A 49 -2.03 -16.47 9.64
N TRP A 50 -2.98 -16.07 8.79
CA TRP A 50 -3.20 -16.73 7.50
C TRP A 50 -2.04 -16.54 6.53
N MET A 51 -1.50 -15.32 6.43
CA MET A 51 -0.30 -15.05 5.62
C MET A 51 0.92 -15.86 6.09
N THR A 52 1.12 -15.98 7.41
CA THR A 52 2.19 -16.80 7.97
C THR A 52 1.99 -18.27 7.63
N TYR A 53 0.77 -18.79 7.71
CA TYR A 53 0.46 -20.16 7.30
C TYR A 53 0.79 -20.41 5.83
N LEU A 54 0.38 -19.51 4.93
CA LEU A 54 0.67 -19.64 3.49
C LEU A 54 2.16 -19.49 3.18
N SER A 55 2.90 -18.65 3.91
CA SER A 55 4.34 -18.55 3.72
C SER A 55 5.08 -19.83 4.10
N MET A 56 4.58 -20.59 5.09
CA MET A 56 5.09 -21.93 5.42
C MET A 56 4.78 -22.93 4.29
N GLU A 57 3.56 -22.93 3.76
CA GLU A 57 3.17 -23.80 2.64
C GLU A 57 4.00 -23.50 1.37
N LEU A 58 4.26 -22.23 1.07
CA LEU A 58 5.12 -21.83 -0.06
C LEU A 58 6.58 -22.22 0.16
N THR A 59 7.08 -22.14 1.39
CA THR A 59 8.43 -22.59 1.72
C THR A 59 8.57 -24.11 1.51
N ASP A 60 7.57 -24.89 1.90
CA ASP A 60 7.56 -26.34 1.65
C ASP A 60 7.54 -26.65 0.14
N LEU A 61 6.76 -25.88 -0.64
CA LEU A 61 6.77 -25.99 -2.10
C LEU A 61 8.15 -25.68 -2.70
N TRP A 62 8.82 -24.63 -2.20
CA TRP A 62 10.17 -24.28 -2.64
C TRP A 62 11.19 -25.40 -2.39
N HIS A 63 11.15 -26.03 -1.22
CA HIS A 63 11.97 -27.21 -0.94
C HIS A 63 11.63 -28.39 -1.86
N GLN A 64 10.34 -28.64 -2.14
CA GLN A 64 9.92 -29.69 -3.09
C GLN A 64 10.40 -29.42 -4.52
N CYS A 65 10.58 -28.15 -4.90
CA CYS A 65 11.14 -27.76 -6.20
C CYS A 65 12.68 -27.69 -6.19
N HIS A 66 13.34 -28.33 -5.21
CA HIS A 66 14.81 -28.37 -5.08
C HIS A 66 15.45 -26.98 -4.97
N GLU A 67 14.79 -26.07 -4.24
CA GLU A 67 15.26 -24.68 -4.01
C GLU A 67 15.43 -23.90 -5.33
N THR A 68 14.62 -24.23 -6.32
CA THR A 68 14.55 -23.55 -7.60
C THR A 68 13.13 -23.11 -7.90
N PHE A 69 12.98 -22.30 -8.94
CA PHE A 69 11.67 -21.94 -9.47
C PHE A 69 10.88 -23.21 -9.87
N CYS A 70 9.65 -23.33 -9.39
CA CYS A 70 8.80 -24.48 -9.71
C CYS A 70 8.38 -24.44 -11.19
N PRO A 71 8.74 -25.45 -12.01
CA PRO A 71 8.33 -25.49 -13.42
C PRO A 71 6.80 -25.51 -13.53
N GLU A 72 6.22 -24.73 -14.44
CA GLU A 72 4.76 -24.63 -14.63
C GLU A 72 4.10 -26.00 -14.91
N ASN A 73 4.80 -26.87 -15.62
CA ASN A 73 4.33 -28.22 -15.96
C ASN A 73 4.45 -29.22 -14.80
N SER A 74 5.11 -28.85 -13.69
CA SER A 74 5.20 -29.72 -12.51
C SER A 74 3.90 -29.70 -11.70
N PRO A 75 3.61 -30.76 -10.90
CA PRO A 75 2.46 -30.75 -10.00
C PRO A 75 2.50 -29.57 -9.02
N GLN A 76 3.69 -29.18 -8.57
CA GLN A 76 3.93 -28.05 -7.67
C GLN A 76 3.67 -26.71 -8.37
N GLY A 77 4.20 -26.53 -9.59
CA GLY A 77 4.00 -25.31 -10.38
C GLY A 77 2.53 -25.09 -10.75
N ARG A 78 1.79 -26.19 -11.05
CA ARG A 78 0.34 -26.09 -11.30
C ARG A 78 -0.45 -25.54 -10.12
N ARG A 79 -0.06 -25.83 -8.87
CA ARG A 79 -0.71 -25.28 -7.66
C ARG A 79 -0.60 -23.73 -7.56
N LEU A 80 0.39 -23.15 -8.24
CA LEU A 80 0.60 -21.72 -8.37
C LEU A 80 -0.12 -21.11 -9.59
N GLY A 81 -0.73 -21.97 -10.42
CA GLY A 81 -1.49 -21.55 -11.60
C GLY A 81 -2.75 -20.74 -11.25
N GLY A 82 -3.17 -19.83 -12.13
CA GLY A 82 -4.18 -18.81 -11.84
C GLY A 82 -5.59 -19.31 -11.49
N SER A 83 -5.93 -20.60 -11.71
CA SER A 83 -7.23 -21.21 -11.36
C SER A 83 -7.18 -22.06 -10.10
N GLU A 84 -6.01 -22.30 -9.54
CA GLU A 84 -5.86 -23.13 -8.35
C GLU A 84 -6.21 -22.39 -7.06
N PRO A 85 -6.73 -23.08 -6.02
CA PRO A 85 -7.14 -22.45 -4.77
C PRO A 85 -6.03 -21.66 -4.08
N LEU A 86 -4.78 -22.12 -4.16
CA LEU A 86 -3.63 -21.45 -3.55
C LEU A 86 -3.38 -20.09 -4.21
N SER A 87 -3.32 -20.04 -5.54
CA SER A 87 -3.10 -18.79 -6.28
C SER A 87 -4.23 -17.79 -6.08
N LEU A 88 -5.49 -18.25 -6.05
CA LEU A 88 -6.65 -17.42 -5.78
C LEU A 88 -6.61 -16.85 -4.36
N THR A 89 -6.17 -17.65 -3.39
CA THR A 89 -6.03 -17.20 -1.99
C THR A 89 -4.93 -16.16 -1.84
N LEU A 90 -3.78 -16.35 -2.49
CA LEU A 90 -2.68 -15.39 -2.49
C LEU A 90 -3.15 -14.06 -3.10
N ALA A 91 -3.79 -14.10 -4.27
CA ALA A 91 -4.33 -12.89 -4.91
C ALA A 91 -5.39 -12.19 -4.06
N ALA A 92 -6.24 -12.93 -3.35
CA ALA A 92 -7.23 -12.35 -2.44
C ALA A 92 -6.57 -11.64 -1.26
N LEU A 93 -5.54 -12.24 -0.66
CA LEU A 93 -4.80 -11.64 0.46
C LEU A 93 -4.04 -10.38 0.04
N GLU A 94 -3.39 -10.40 -1.12
CA GLU A 94 -2.73 -9.21 -1.67
C GLU A 94 -3.70 -8.04 -1.80
N ARG A 95 -4.90 -8.30 -2.33
CA ARG A 95 -5.95 -7.28 -2.45
C ARG A 95 -6.47 -6.81 -1.09
N LEU A 96 -6.62 -7.71 -0.11
CA LEU A 96 -7.04 -7.34 1.23
C LEU A 96 -6.05 -6.40 1.90
N VAL A 97 -4.74 -6.65 1.76
CA VAL A 97 -3.69 -5.76 2.27
C VAL A 97 -3.73 -4.42 1.54
N GLN A 98 -3.89 -4.42 0.21
CA GLN A 98 -4.01 -3.20 -0.60
C GLN A 98 -5.19 -2.32 -0.17
N TYR A 99 -6.33 -2.91 0.22
CA TYR A 99 -7.51 -2.15 0.67
C TYR A 99 -7.51 -1.80 2.16
N MET A 100 -6.58 -2.34 2.96
CA MET A 100 -6.49 -2.04 4.38
C MET A 100 -6.35 -0.53 4.68
N PRO A 101 -5.55 0.27 3.94
CA PRO A 101 -5.49 1.71 4.15
C PRO A 101 -6.82 2.43 3.94
N LEU A 102 -7.62 1.98 2.96
CA LEU A 102 -8.97 2.49 2.74
C LEU A 102 -9.87 2.23 3.97
N LEU A 103 -9.86 0.99 4.50
CA LEU A 103 -10.63 0.63 5.68
C LEU A 103 -10.22 1.46 6.90
N VAL A 104 -8.92 1.71 7.08
CA VAL A 104 -8.38 2.61 8.11
C VAL A 104 -8.94 4.03 7.95
N GLY A 105 -8.90 4.58 6.75
CA GLY A 105 -9.45 5.90 6.44
C GLY A 105 -10.94 6.00 6.75
N LEU A 106 -11.74 4.99 6.35
CA LEU A 106 -13.18 4.96 6.50
C LEU A 106 -13.63 4.74 7.96
N PHE A 107 -13.08 3.73 8.62
CA PHE A 107 -13.59 3.27 9.93
C PHE A 107 -12.89 3.91 11.12
N ILE A 108 -11.66 4.39 10.95
CA ILE A 108 -10.91 5.07 12.00
C ILE A 108 -10.82 6.57 11.70
N GLY A 109 -10.40 6.97 10.49
CA GLY A 109 -10.15 8.36 10.13
C GLY A 109 -11.40 9.22 10.09
N VAL A 110 -12.37 8.90 9.23
CA VAL A 110 -13.59 9.71 9.04
C VAL A 110 -14.36 9.93 10.34
N PRO A 111 -14.62 8.91 11.21
CA PRO A 111 -15.42 9.11 12.40
C PRO A 111 -14.80 10.00 13.48
N VAL A 112 -13.48 10.23 13.43
CA VAL A 112 -12.79 11.05 14.46
C VAL A 112 -13.37 12.45 14.58
N LEU A 113 -13.67 13.12 13.47
CA LEU A 113 -14.25 14.46 13.47
C LEU A 113 -15.68 14.51 12.95
N ALA A 114 -16.07 13.69 11.97
CA ALA A 114 -17.40 13.73 11.38
C ALA A 114 -18.51 13.44 12.41
N ARG A 115 -18.34 12.39 13.22
CA ARG A 115 -19.33 12.04 14.28
C ARG A 115 -19.48 13.13 15.33
N GLU A 116 -18.39 13.79 15.71
CA GLU A 116 -18.46 14.83 16.73
C GLU A 116 -19.17 16.08 16.21
N HIS A 117 -19.03 16.40 14.93
CA HIS A 117 -19.80 17.44 14.28
C HIS A 117 -21.30 17.08 14.21
N GLU A 118 -21.65 15.84 13.82
CA GLU A 118 -23.03 15.40 13.73
C GLU A 118 -23.72 15.36 15.11
N GLN A 119 -23.01 14.95 16.15
CA GLN A 119 -23.56 14.84 17.52
C GLN A 119 -23.51 16.16 18.31
N ARG A 120 -22.94 17.24 17.74
CA ARG A 120 -22.73 18.54 18.39
C ARG A 120 -22.00 18.44 19.75
N THR A 121 -21.21 17.39 19.96
CA THR A 121 -20.48 17.14 21.21
C THR A 121 -19.18 17.91 21.32
N LEU A 122 -18.69 18.52 20.23
CA LEU A 122 -17.48 19.35 20.21
C LEU A 122 -17.51 20.49 21.23
N LEU A 123 -18.64 21.20 21.35
CA LEU A 123 -18.79 22.31 22.30
C LEU A 123 -18.75 21.83 23.77
N LEU A 124 -19.28 20.63 24.06
CA LEU A 124 -19.24 20.04 25.40
C LEU A 124 -17.83 19.56 25.77
N ALA A 125 -17.08 19.03 24.81
CA ALA A 125 -15.69 18.60 25.02
C ALA A 125 -14.76 19.81 25.27
N TRP A 126 -15.05 20.97 24.68
CA TRP A 126 -14.26 22.20 24.81
C TRP A 126 -14.61 23.05 26.02
N SER A 127 -15.75 22.80 26.67
CA SER A 127 -16.14 23.47 27.93
C SER A 127 -15.40 22.91 29.16
N GLN A 128 -14.63 21.85 29.01
CA GLN A 128 -13.78 21.27 30.07
C GLN A 128 -12.34 21.74 29.88
N ASP A 129 -11.63 22.08 30.93
CA ASP A 129 -10.27 22.65 31.09
C ASP A 129 -9.13 22.20 30.13
N VAL A 130 -9.42 21.50 29.01
CA VAL A 130 -8.45 21.02 28.04
C VAL A 130 -8.57 21.79 26.74
N SER A 131 -7.48 22.41 26.28
CA SER A 131 -7.49 23.12 25.00
C SER A 131 -7.88 22.19 23.83
N PRO A 132 -8.74 22.63 22.90
CA PRO A 132 -9.22 21.85 21.75
C PRO A 132 -8.09 21.22 20.92
N THR A 133 -7.01 21.99 20.74
CA THR A 133 -5.82 21.54 20.00
C THR A 133 -5.07 20.42 20.71
N ARG A 134 -4.88 20.49 22.03
CA ARG A 134 -4.23 19.44 22.81
C ARG A 134 -5.03 18.14 22.80
N TRP A 135 -6.35 18.26 22.96
CA TRP A 135 -7.26 17.11 22.88
C TRP A 135 -7.17 16.42 21.51
N LEU A 136 -7.24 17.21 20.41
CA LEU A 136 -7.17 16.68 19.06
C LEU A 136 -5.85 15.95 18.79
N TRP A 137 -4.71 16.60 19.05
CA TRP A 137 -3.40 16.03 18.76
C TRP A 137 -3.11 14.79 19.59
N THR A 138 -3.54 14.74 20.85
CA THR A 138 -3.41 13.53 21.66
C THR A 138 -4.20 12.36 21.04
N ARG A 139 -5.42 12.62 20.61
CA ARG A 139 -6.28 11.61 19.99
C ARG A 139 -5.73 11.14 18.64
N LEU A 140 -5.32 12.07 17.78
CA LEU A 140 -4.70 11.74 16.49
C LEU A 140 -3.39 10.98 16.66
N GLY A 141 -2.56 11.38 17.62
CA GLY A 141 -1.31 10.69 17.92
C GLY A 141 -1.51 9.25 18.38
N LEU A 142 -2.49 9.02 19.27
CA LEU A 142 -2.82 7.67 19.78
C LEU A 142 -3.38 6.77 18.67
N LEU A 143 -4.36 7.27 17.90
CA LEU A 143 -4.95 6.50 16.82
C LEU A 143 -3.96 6.30 15.67
N GLY A 144 -3.17 7.32 15.34
CA GLY A 144 -2.12 7.21 14.33
C GLY A 144 -1.02 6.21 14.72
N LEU A 145 -0.60 6.20 15.99
CA LEU A 145 0.35 5.21 16.51
C LEU A 145 -0.24 3.79 16.44
N PHE A 146 -1.50 3.63 16.83
CA PHE A 146 -2.21 2.35 16.72
C PHE A 146 -2.25 1.87 15.25
N VAL A 147 -2.66 2.73 14.33
CA VAL A 147 -2.67 2.43 12.88
C VAL A 147 -1.28 2.04 12.41
N ALA A 148 -0.26 2.84 12.72
CA ALA A 148 1.13 2.57 12.33
C ALA A 148 1.61 1.19 12.85
N THR A 149 1.32 0.87 14.12
CA THR A 149 1.74 -0.41 14.72
C THR A 149 1.06 -1.60 14.07
N VAL A 150 -0.27 -1.54 13.90
CA VAL A 150 -1.04 -2.64 13.30
C VAL A 150 -0.63 -2.85 11.84
N THR A 151 -0.50 -1.76 11.07
CA THR A 151 -0.12 -1.86 9.65
C THR A 151 1.34 -2.25 9.47
N ALA A 152 2.23 -1.91 10.43
CA ALA A 152 3.62 -2.40 10.43
C ALA A 152 3.69 -3.91 10.63
N VAL A 153 2.93 -4.45 11.59
CA VAL A 153 2.87 -5.92 11.82
C VAL A 153 2.36 -6.64 10.58
N VAL A 154 1.24 -6.20 10.02
CA VAL A 154 0.69 -6.81 8.79
C VAL A 154 1.67 -6.63 7.62
N GLY A 155 2.31 -5.47 7.50
CA GLY A 155 3.29 -5.18 6.45
C GLY A 155 4.53 -6.07 6.51
N VAL A 156 5.06 -6.35 7.70
CA VAL A 156 6.21 -7.27 7.87
C VAL A 156 5.85 -8.70 7.45
N VAL A 157 4.67 -9.17 7.85
CA VAL A 157 4.20 -10.52 7.48
C VAL A 157 3.90 -10.59 5.97
N SER A 158 3.31 -9.52 5.41
CA SER A 158 3.08 -9.41 3.97
C SER A 158 4.39 -9.41 3.19
N ASP A 159 5.38 -8.62 3.61
CA ASP A 159 6.71 -8.59 2.97
C ASP A 159 7.36 -9.98 2.95
N HIS A 160 7.27 -10.72 4.05
CA HIS A 160 7.76 -12.10 4.12
C HIS A 160 7.02 -13.02 3.14
N LEU A 161 5.68 -12.96 3.09
CA LEU A 161 4.87 -13.74 2.16
C LEU A 161 5.24 -13.41 0.69
N GLN A 162 5.34 -12.13 0.33
CA GLN A 162 5.67 -11.71 -1.04
C GLN A 162 7.06 -12.18 -1.47
N ARG A 163 8.05 -12.09 -0.57
CA ARG A 163 9.40 -12.64 -0.84
C ARG A 163 9.37 -14.15 -1.06
N THR A 164 8.61 -14.88 -0.26
CA THR A 164 8.47 -16.33 -0.42
C THR A 164 7.74 -16.67 -1.72
N THR A 165 6.70 -15.93 -2.08
CA THR A 165 5.97 -16.11 -3.35
C THR A 165 6.90 -15.88 -4.56
N ALA A 166 7.75 -14.86 -4.49
CA ALA A 166 8.72 -14.55 -5.54
C ALA A 166 9.82 -15.62 -5.70
N LEU A 167 10.07 -16.45 -4.69
CA LEU A 167 11.01 -17.59 -4.82
C LEU A 167 10.44 -18.75 -5.61
N VAL A 168 9.14 -19.01 -5.48
CA VAL A 168 8.50 -20.22 -6.06
C VAL A 168 7.74 -19.93 -7.35
N GLY A 169 7.26 -18.70 -7.56
CA GLY A 169 6.38 -18.29 -8.66
C GLY A 169 6.97 -17.24 -9.60
N PRO A 170 6.31 -16.98 -10.74
CA PRO A 170 6.75 -15.98 -11.72
C PRO A 170 6.48 -14.53 -11.30
N VAL A 171 6.08 -14.29 -10.06
CA VAL A 171 5.75 -12.97 -9.53
C VAL A 171 7.03 -12.23 -9.12
N THR A 172 7.16 -10.97 -9.47
CA THR A 172 8.28 -10.13 -9.03
C THR A 172 7.87 -9.21 -7.90
N LEU A 173 8.79 -8.87 -7.01
CA LEU A 173 8.54 -7.89 -5.95
C LEU A 173 8.31 -6.47 -6.49
N PHE A 174 8.63 -6.24 -7.77
CA PHE A 174 8.37 -4.98 -8.45
C PHE A 174 7.00 -4.93 -9.12
N ASP A 175 6.24 -6.05 -9.18
CA ASP A 175 4.86 -6.01 -9.64
C ASP A 175 4.02 -5.13 -8.72
N TYR A 176 3.01 -4.47 -9.26
CA TYR A 176 2.30 -3.39 -8.58
C TYR A 176 1.75 -3.77 -7.19
N LEU A 177 1.10 -4.95 -7.06
CA LEU A 177 0.53 -5.38 -5.79
C LEU A 177 1.60 -5.79 -4.77
N PRO A 178 2.57 -6.68 -5.09
CA PRO A 178 3.68 -6.98 -4.22
C PRO A 178 4.46 -5.73 -3.82
N PHE A 179 4.72 -4.80 -4.75
CA PHE A 179 5.43 -3.56 -4.48
C PHE A 179 4.74 -2.71 -3.40
N LEU A 180 3.41 -2.51 -3.49
CA LEU A 180 2.66 -1.75 -2.49
C LEU A 180 2.55 -2.46 -1.13
N ASN A 181 2.61 -3.78 -1.12
CA ASN A 181 2.42 -4.61 0.07
C ASN A 181 3.73 -4.95 0.79
N THR A 182 4.87 -4.42 0.32
CA THR A 182 6.20 -4.68 0.88
C THR A 182 6.85 -3.44 1.49
N GLY A 183 7.85 -3.65 2.32
CA GLY A 183 8.63 -2.58 2.95
C GLY A 183 7.82 -1.63 3.83
N MET A 184 8.09 -0.34 3.68
CA MET A 184 7.46 0.72 4.49
C MET A 184 6.11 1.22 3.93
N LEU A 185 5.72 0.80 2.72
CA LEU A 185 4.56 1.34 2.03
C LEU A 185 3.23 1.08 2.75
N PRO A 186 2.95 -0.14 3.29
CA PRO A 186 1.70 -0.38 4.01
C PRO A 186 1.45 0.61 5.15
N VAL A 187 2.50 0.99 5.87
CA VAL A 187 2.43 1.97 6.97
C VAL A 187 2.20 3.38 6.43
N ALA A 188 3.02 3.81 5.47
CA ALA A 188 2.93 5.17 4.90
C ALA A 188 1.57 5.43 4.25
N ILE A 189 1.06 4.46 3.47
CA ILE A 189 -0.24 4.55 2.80
C ILE A 189 -1.37 4.59 3.84
N SER A 190 -1.31 3.74 4.88
CA SER A 190 -2.34 3.69 5.92
C SER A 190 -2.40 4.96 6.75
N LEU A 191 -1.25 5.54 7.10
CA LEU A 191 -1.19 6.84 7.79
C LEU A 191 -1.74 7.96 6.92
N ALA A 192 -1.46 7.95 5.62
CA ALA A 192 -2.00 8.93 4.69
C ALA A 192 -3.53 8.87 4.63
N TRP A 193 -4.10 7.68 4.46
CA TRP A 193 -5.55 7.52 4.39
C TRP A 193 -6.25 7.73 5.74
N PHE A 194 -5.59 7.42 6.85
CA PHE A 194 -6.05 7.84 8.18
C PHE A 194 -6.17 9.37 8.26
N ALA A 195 -5.11 10.09 7.93
CA ALA A 195 -5.09 11.56 8.00
C ALA A 195 -6.08 12.21 7.01
N VAL A 196 -6.17 11.70 5.77
CA VAL A 196 -7.15 12.14 4.76
C VAL A 196 -8.57 11.90 5.26
N GLY A 197 -8.86 10.73 5.85
CA GLY A 197 -10.15 10.43 6.45
C GLY A 197 -10.54 11.44 7.53
N VAL A 198 -9.61 11.76 8.43
CA VAL A 198 -9.82 12.80 9.47
C VAL A 198 -10.07 14.17 8.85
N ALA A 199 -9.27 14.55 7.86
CA ALA A 199 -9.39 15.87 7.19
C ALA A 199 -10.73 16.03 6.46
N LEU A 200 -11.13 15.02 5.68
CA LEU A 200 -12.40 15.02 4.96
C LEU A 200 -13.58 14.93 5.94
N GLY A 201 -13.49 14.14 7.01
CA GLY A 201 -14.50 14.10 8.07
C GLY A 201 -14.72 15.45 8.72
N GLY A 202 -13.65 16.18 9.02
CA GLY A 202 -13.70 17.53 9.59
C GLY A 202 -14.19 18.59 8.61
N ALA A 203 -13.80 18.51 7.33
CA ALA A 203 -14.18 19.47 6.31
C ALA A 203 -15.66 19.33 5.89
N ILE A 204 -16.12 18.13 5.66
CA ILE A 204 -17.47 17.83 5.17
C ILE A 204 -18.49 17.83 6.32
N ARG A 205 -18.04 17.57 7.56
CA ARG A 205 -18.87 17.57 8.79
C ARG A 205 -20.05 16.58 8.77
N ARG A 206 -20.06 15.67 7.82
CA ARG A 206 -21.06 14.59 7.67
C ARG A 206 -20.36 13.30 7.32
N THR A 207 -20.69 12.23 8.02
CA THR A 207 -20.00 10.93 7.89
C THR A 207 -20.18 10.34 6.50
N LEU A 208 -21.40 10.28 5.98
CA LEU A 208 -21.71 9.59 4.74
C LEU A 208 -21.02 10.22 3.49
N PRO A 209 -21.13 11.55 3.25
CA PRO A 209 -20.41 12.18 2.14
C PRO A 209 -18.88 12.11 2.28
N ALA A 210 -18.34 12.16 3.52
CA ALA A 210 -16.92 12.01 3.76
C ALA A 210 -16.41 10.60 3.38
N VAL A 211 -17.18 9.56 3.67
CA VAL A 211 -16.91 8.17 3.26
C VAL A 211 -16.79 8.09 1.73
N PHE A 212 -17.75 8.62 0.98
CA PHE A 212 -17.69 8.63 -0.49
C PHE A 212 -16.49 9.40 -1.02
N ALA A 213 -16.15 10.54 -0.42
CA ALA A 213 -14.99 11.33 -0.80
C ALA A 213 -13.67 10.56 -0.58
N VAL A 214 -13.55 9.84 0.54
CA VAL A 214 -12.38 8.97 0.81
C VAL A 214 -12.29 7.84 -0.21
N ILE A 215 -13.40 7.15 -0.52
CA ILE A 215 -13.41 6.08 -1.51
C ILE A 215 -12.98 6.61 -2.89
N ALA A 216 -13.59 7.70 -3.35
CA ALA A 216 -13.24 8.29 -4.64
C ALA A 216 -11.78 8.74 -4.71
N GLY A 217 -11.27 9.38 -3.65
CA GLY A 217 -9.88 9.77 -3.54
C GLY A 217 -8.94 8.57 -3.55
N PHE A 218 -9.27 7.50 -2.82
CA PHE A 218 -8.48 6.26 -2.78
C PHE A 218 -8.37 5.64 -4.17
N ILE A 219 -9.50 5.46 -4.85
CA ILE A 219 -9.53 4.90 -6.20
C ILE A 219 -8.70 5.77 -7.14
N GLY A 220 -8.94 7.09 -7.16
CA GLY A 220 -8.22 8.01 -8.05
C GLY A 220 -6.71 8.02 -7.81
N LEU A 221 -6.28 8.07 -6.54
CA LEU A 221 -4.84 8.07 -6.20
C LEU A 221 -4.19 6.72 -6.50
N THR A 222 -4.89 5.60 -6.25
CA THR A 222 -4.39 4.26 -6.56
C THR A 222 -4.14 4.11 -8.07
N TYR A 223 -5.10 4.52 -8.92
CA TYR A 223 -4.91 4.51 -10.37
C TYR A 223 -3.79 5.44 -10.82
N LEU A 224 -3.66 6.64 -10.23
CA LEU A 224 -2.60 7.57 -10.54
C LEU A 224 -1.22 6.97 -10.22
N VAL A 225 -1.07 6.38 -9.03
CA VAL A 225 0.17 5.72 -8.60
C VAL A 225 0.47 4.54 -9.53
N GLN A 226 -0.51 3.67 -9.80
CA GLN A 226 -0.34 2.52 -10.69
C GLN A 226 0.14 2.93 -12.09
N TRP A 227 -0.39 4.02 -12.62
CA TRP A 227 0.00 4.51 -13.94
C TRP A 227 1.39 5.14 -13.95
N ARG A 228 1.75 5.84 -12.87
CA ARG A 228 2.99 6.64 -12.83
C ARG A 228 4.18 5.89 -12.25
N TYR A 229 3.97 4.86 -11.41
CA TYR A 229 5.06 4.24 -10.67
C TYR A 229 6.16 3.63 -11.58
N PRO A 230 5.86 2.99 -12.73
CA PRO A 230 6.92 2.38 -13.55
C PRO A 230 7.90 3.40 -14.13
N THR A 231 7.45 4.65 -14.28
CA THR A 231 8.19 5.77 -14.90
C THR A 231 8.68 6.81 -13.89
N LEU A 232 8.66 6.51 -12.59
CA LEU A 232 9.19 7.42 -11.55
C LEU A 232 10.69 7.66 -11.69
N MET A 233 11.40 6.69 -12.24
CA MET A 233 12.80 6.80 -12.62
C MET A 233 12.93 6.36 -14.10
N GLU A 234 13.93 6.88 -14.79
CA GLU A 234 14.20 6.50 -16.18
C GLU A 234 14.52 5.00 -16.26
N PRO A 235 13.76 4.22 -17.07
CA PRO A 235 14.01 2.79 -17.21
C PRO A 235 15.32 2.54 -17.94
N LEU A 236 15.98 1.43 -17.62
CA LEU A 236 17.15 0.97 -18.34
C LEU A 236 16.72 0.21 -19.60
N SER A 237 17.49 0.37 -20.69
CA SER A 237 17.28 -0.38 -21.92
C SER A 237 18.25 -1.57 -21.99
N ALA A 238 17.76 -2.70 -22.46
CA ALA A 238 18.59 -3.86 -22.75
C ALA A 238 18.12 -4.55 -24.05
N HIS A 239 19.07 -5.02 -24.83
CA HIS A 239 18.83 -5.94 -25.95
C HIS A 239 19.02 -7.36 -25.46
N ARG A 240 18.06 -8.24 -25.69
CA ARG A 240 18.11 -9.64 -25.27
C ARG A 240 17.63 -10.58 -26.38
N PRO A 241 18.19 -11.79 -26.49
CA PRO A 241 17.69 -12.81 -27.42
C PRO A 241 16.21 -13.10 -27.11
N ILE A 242 15.39 -13.14 -28.16
CA ILE A 242 13.98 -13.54 -28.04
C ILE A 242 13.91 -15.00 -27.63
N GLY A 243 13.11 -15.32 -26.60
CA GLY A 243 12.95 -16.68 -26.11
C GLY A 243 14.12 -17.20 -25.27
N GLY A 244 15.13 -16.37 -25.02
CA GLY A 244 16.08 -16.64 -23.95
C GLY A 244 15.36 -16.64 -22.60
N PRO A 245 15.90 -17.34 -21.58
CA PRO A 245 15.26 -17.33 -20.27
C PRO A 245 15.20 -15.91 -19.74
N ASN A 246 14.01 -15.31 -19.74
CA ASN A 246 13.73 -14.05 -19.02
C ASN A 246 13.91 -14.23 -17.48
N LEU A 247 14.32 -15.45 -17.10
CA LEU A 247 14.57 -15.88 -15.73
C LEU A 247 15.54 -14.96 -14.98
N ASP A 248 16.55 -14.41 -15.65
CA ASP A 248 17.52 -13.51 -14.98
C ASP A 248 16.88 -12.16 -14.62
N VAL A 249 15.97 -11.66 -15.44
CA VAL A 249 15.22 -10.43 -15.16
C VAL A 249 14.18 -10.69 -14.05
N LEU A 250 13.46 -11.80 -14.14
CA LEU A 250 12.47 -12.20 -13.14
C LEU A 250 13.13 -12.58 -11.81
N ARG A 251 14.23 -13.35 -11.85
CA ARG A 251 15.02 -13.68 -10.65
C ARG A 251 15.63 -12.45 -9.98
N GLY A 252 15.95 -11.42 -10.75
CA GLY A 252 16.40 -10.13 -10.24
C GLY A 252 15.28 -9.22 -9.71
N ASN A 253 14.03 -9.69 -9.63
CA ASN A 253 12.86 -8.89 -9.27
C ASN A 253 12.73 -7.61 -10.12
N ALA A 254 13.04 -7.68 -11.41
CA ALA A 254 12.95 -6.54 -12.30
C ALA A 254 11.50 -6.32 -12.79
N LEU A 255 11.11 -5.06 -12.96
CA LEU A 255 9.86 -4.66 -13.60
C LEU A 255 10.11 -4.41 -15.07
N VAL A 256 9.44 -5.12 -15.94
CA VAL A 256 9.41 -4.81 -17.38
C VAL A 256 8.42 -3.66 -17.59
N VAL A 257 8.91 -2.53 -18.09
CA VAL A 257 8.11 -1.33 -18.34
C VAL A 257 7.53 -1.36 -19.73
N ASP A 258 8.35 -1.79 -20.71
CA ASP A 258 7.96 -1.91 -22.11
C ASP A 258 8.83 -2.94 -22.82
N GLY A 259 8.30 -3.56 -23.86
CA GLY A 259 8.97 -4.63 -24.59
C GLY A 259 8.68 -6.02 -24.04
N GLY A 260 9.24 -7.04 -24.68
CA GLY A 260 9.08 -8.44 -24.26
C GLY A 260 7.91 -9.19 -24.89
N MET A 261 6.96 -8.52 -25.52
CA MET A 261 6.00 -9.13 -26.44
C MET A 261 6.45 -8.92 -27.88
N VAL A 262 6.33 -9.96 -28.66
CA VAL A 262 6.69 -9.96 -30.08
C VAL A 262 5.41 -10.16 -30.86
N ASP A 263 5.07 -9.17 -31.70
CA ASP A 263 3.83 -9.17 -32.48
C ASP A 263 4.05 -9.77 -33.87
N TYR A 264 3.19 -10.71 -34.24
CA TYR A 264 3.20 -11.38 -35.51
C TYR A 264 2.08 -10.86 -36.42
N GLY A 265 2.36 -10.83 -37.73
CA GLY A 265 1.34 -10.66 -38.76
C GLY A 265 0.77 -9.25 -38.88
N ILE A 266 1.33 -8.26 -38.19
CA ILE A 266 0.93 -6.86 -38.28
C ILE A 266 1.88 -6.07 -39.19
N ASP A 267 1.33 -5.09 -39.94
CA ASP A 267 2.10 -4.15 -40.76
C ASP A 267 2.68 -3.02 -39.87
N GLY A 268 3.30 -3.40 -38.73
CA GLY A 268 3.86 -2.50 -37.76
C GLY A 268 5.11 -3.07 -37.12
N PRO A 269 5.75 -2.32 -36.21
CA PRO A 269 6.90 -2.78 -35.47
C PRO A 269 6.54 -4.05 -34.67
N SER A 270 7.38 -5.10 -34.77
CA SER A 270 7.14 -6.37 -34.09
C SER A 270 7.77 -6.46 -32.70
N GLY A 271 8.63 -5.50 -32.34
CA GLY A 271 9.47 -5.58 -31.15
C GLY A 271 10.67 -6.54 -31.31
N ALA A 272 10.84 -7.16 -32.48
CA ALA A 272 11.94 -8.04 -32.79
C ALA A 272 13.01 -7.30 -33.63
N PHE A 273 14.27 -7.39 -33.20
CA PHE A 273 15.41 -6.73 -33.82
C PHE A 273 16.39 -7.76 -34.36
N THR A 274 16.98 -7.49 -35.52
CA THR A 274 18.10 -8.25 -36.04
C THR A 274 19.38 -7.91 -35.28
N ALA A 275 20.42 -8.74 -35.39
CA ALA A 275 21.76 -8.46 -34.84
C ALA A 275 22.36 -7.15 -35.34
N SER A 276 21.91 -6.62 -36.47
CA SER A 276 22.30 -5.30 -36.99
C SER A 276 21.51 -4.13 -36.37
N GLY A 277 20.58 -4.38 -35.48
CA GLY A 277 19.74 -3.36 -34.83
C GLY A 277 18.54 -2.88 -35.66
N ARG A 278 18.21 -3.56 -36.78
CA ARG A 278 17.02 -3.25 -37.57
C ARG A 278 15.80 -3.94 -36.94
N GLU A 279 14.76 -3.17 -36.65
CA GLU A 279 13.47 -3.74 -36.23
C GLU A 279 12.76 -4.37 -37.42
N LEU A 280 12.21 -5.56 -37.20
CA LEU A 280 11.39 -6.28 -38.18
C LEU A 280 9.92 -5.86 -38.00
N THR A 281 9.17 -5.85 -39.10
CA THR A 281 7.70 -5.78 -39.01
C THR A 281 7.14 -7.13 -38.63
N GLY A 282 5.90 -7.16 -38.05
CA GLY A 282 5.25 -8.41 -37.68
C GLY A 282 5.04 -9.34 -38.86
N VAL A 283 4.84 -8.81 -40.08
CA VAL A 283 4.75 -9.59 -41.33
C VAL A 283 6.10 -10.17 -41.74
N GLU A 284 7.19 -9.39 -41.64
CA GLU A 284 8.55 -9.91 -41.89
C GLU A 284 8.91 -11.00 -40.91
N LEU A 285 8.61 -10.80 -39.63
CA LEU A 285 8.85 -11.76 -38.58
C LEU A 285 8.06 -13.06 -38.80
N GLN A 286 6.78 -12.96 -39.19
CA GLN A 286 5.95 -14.11 -39.50
C GLN A 286 6.46 -14.90 -40.73
N ARG A 287 7.02 -14.21 -41.74
CA ARG A 287 7.63 -14.86 -42.89
C ARG A 287 8.95 -15.55 -42.54
N LEU A 288 9.71 -14.99 -41.61
CA LEU A 288 11.00 -15.51 -41.21
C LEU A 288 10.83 -16.68 -40.21
N CYS A 289 9.96 -16.53 -39.24
CA CYS A 289 9.70 -17.50 -38.20
C CYS A 289 8.19 -17.64 -38.01
N GLN A 290 7.61 -18.69 -38.56
CA GLN A 290 6.17 -18.93 -38.40
C GLN A 290 5.86 -19.23 -36.93
N PRO A 291 4.78 -18.63 -36.36
CA PRO A 291 4.34 -18.97 -35.02
C PRO A 291 3.87 -20.43 -35.00
N ASP A 292 4.41 -21.19 -34.07
CA ASP A 292 4.01 -22.57 -33.82
C ASP A 292 3.04 -22.64 -32.60
N ASN A 293 2.29 -23.72 -32.55
CA ASN A 293 1.36 -23.98 -31.44
C ASN A 293 2.06 -24.57 -30.19
N GLY A 294 3.26 -24.05 -29.85
CA GLY A 294 3.99 -24.44 -28.65
C GLY A 294 5.00 -25.58 -28.83
N THR A 295 5.41 -25.89 -30.07
CA THR A 295 6.42 -26.94 -30.36
C THR A 295 7.86 -26.50 -30.08
N GLY A 296 8.10 -25.22 -29.80
CA GLY A 296 9.45 -24.66 -29.59
C GLY A 296 10.20 -24.36 -30.89
N GLU A 297 9.64 -24.63 -32.06
CA GLU A 297 10.26 -24.36 -33.36
C GLU A 297 10.43 -22.87 -33.61
N THR A 298 9.49 -22.07 -33.15
CA THR A 298 9.55 -20.60 -33.24
C THR A 298 10.74 -20.06 -32.44
N LEU A 299 10.94 -20.53 -31.22
CA LEU A 299 12.08 -20.12 -30.38
C LEU A 299 13.42 -20.55 -31.00
N ALA A 300 13.48 -21.78 -31.56
CA ALA A 300 14.66 -22.24 -32.30
C ALA A 300 14.93 -21.39 -33.54
N CYS A 301 13.88 -20.91 -34.22
CA CYS A 301 14.02 -19.98 -35.35
C CYS A 301 14.61 -18.63 -34.91
N PHE A 302 14.10 -18.06 -33.81
CA PHE A 302 14.66 -16.79 -33.27
C PHE A 302 16.13 -16.94 -32.92
N ALA A 303 16.49 -18.03 -32.24
CA ALA A 303 17.87 -18.30 -31.88
C ALA A 303 18.78 -18.47 -33.09
N ARG A 304 18.33 -19.18 -34.16
CA ARG A 304 19.11 -19.36 -35.41
C ARG A 304 19.32 -18.04 -36.17
N ASN A 305 18.33 -17.14 -36.10
CA ASN A 305 18.39 -15.85 -36.78
C ASN A 305 18.96 -14.72 -35.90
N HIS A 306 19.45 -15.05 -34.68
CA HIS A 306 19.98 -14.10 -33.70
C HIS A 306 19.06 -12.91 -33.51
N LEU A 307 17.76 -13.15 -33.36
CA LEU A 307 16.77 -12.12 -33.13
C LEU A 307 16.79 -11.69 -31.66
N GLU A 308 16.81 -10.37 -31.46
CA GLU A 308 16.81 -9.74 -30.15
C GLU A 308 15.53 -8.95 -29.94
N GLN A 309 15.14 -8.79 -28.69
CA GLN A 309 14.07 -7.88 -28.27
C GLN A 309 14.67 -6.71 -27.51
N HIS A 310 14.11 -5.53 -27.72
CA HIS A 310 14.41 -4.36 -26.91
C HIS A 310 13.52 -4.35 -25.68
N LEU A 311 14.13 -4.29 -24.51
CA LEU A 311 13.45 -4.34 -23.24
C LEU A 311 13.75 -3.06 -22.45
N LEU A 312 12.70 -2.35 -22.03
CA LEU A 312 12.79 -1.29 -21.04
C LEU A 312 12.40 -1.85 -19.67
N TYR A 313 13.28 -1.77 -18.71
CA TYR A 313 13.05 -2.37 -17.41
C TYR A 313 13.61 -1.55 -16.24
N GLN A 314 13.03 -1.76 -15.06
CA GLN A 314 13.57 -1.27 -13.79
C GLN A 314 14.21 -2.46 -13.07
N PRO A 315 15.51 -2.41 -12.72
CA PRO A 315 16.16 -3.50 -12.00
C PRO A 315 15.66 -3.57 -10.56
N GLY A 316 15.57 -4.78 -10.02
CA GLY A 316 15.11 -5.01 -8.64
C GLY A 316 15.94 -4.30 -7.56
N SER A 317 17.19 -3.95 -7.85
CA SER A 317 18.04 -3.14 -6.98
C SER A 317 17.48 -1.74 -6.69
N ARG A 318 16.58 -1.22 -7.55
CA ARG A 318 15.93 0.09 -7.37
C ARG A 318 14.66 0.04 -6.52
N ILE A 319 14.18 -1.14 -6.10
CA ILE A 319 12.98 -1.27 -5.26
C ILE A 319 13.04 -0.36 -4.02
N PRO A 320 14.14 -0.29 -3.25
CA PRO A 320 14.23 0.59 -2.09
C PRO A 320 14.07 2.09 -2.44
N ASP A 321 14.63 2.52 -3.56
CA ASP A 321 14.52 3.92 -4.02
C ASP A 321 13.08 4.26 -4.41
N PHE A 322 12.41 3.36 -5.12
CA PHE A 322 10.99 3.50 -5.48
C PHE A 322 10.11 3.50 -4.22
N HIS A 323 10.39 2.63 -3.25
CA HIS A 323 9.69 2.65 -1.94
C HIS A 323 9.86 4.00 -1.26
N LEU A 324 11.06 4.56 -1.25
CA LEU A 324 11.32 5.87 -0.63
C LEU A 324 10.56 7.00 -1.34
N ILE A 325 10.57 7.02 -2.66
CA ILE A 325 9.85 8.05 -3.46
C ILE A 325 8.34 7.97 -3.19
N VAL A 326 7.75 6.77 -3.29
CA VAL A 326 6.32 6.58 -3.10
C VAL A 326 5.91 6.85 -1.65
N ALA A 327 6.68 6.34 -0.67
CA ALA A 327 6.44 6.58 0.75
C ALA A 327 6.53 8.08 1.09
N SER A 328 7.51 8.82 0.55
CA SER A 328 7.63 10.26 0.76
C SER A 328 6.42 11.03 0.22
N GLY A 329 5.87 10.60 -0.93
CA GLY A 329 4.62 11.13 -1.47
C GLY A 329 3.43 10.94 -0.52
N TYR A 330 3.25 9.74 0.03
CA TYR A 330 2.19 9.45 0.99
C TYR A 330 2.40 10.15 2.34
N LEU A 331 3.64 10.27 2.83
CA LEU A 331 3.95 11.04 4.03
C LEU A 331 3.73 12.54 3.82
N GLY A 332 4.03 13.06 2.63
CA GLY A 332 3.68 14.41 2.22
C GLY A 332 2.16 14.64 2.24
N LEU A 333 1.38 13.71 1.71
CA LEU A 333 -0.09 13.73 1.79
C LEU A 333 -0.58 13.69 3.24
N THR A 334 0.05 12.87 4.09
CA THR A 334 -0.24 12.84 5.54
C THR A 334 -0.03 14.21 6.17
N ALA A 335 1.10 14.84 5.91
CA ALA A 335 1.42 16.16 6.45
C ALA A 335 0.42 17.22 5.97
N LEU A 336 0.07 17.24 4.69
CA LEU A 336 -0.93 18.16 4.13
C LEU A 336 -2.31 17.94 4.75
N ALA A 337 -2.74 16.69 4.91
CA ALA A 337 -4.01 16.37 5.55
C ALA A 337 -4.04 16.82 7.02
N LEU A 338 -2.97 16.60 7.79
CA LEU A 338 -2.87 17.06 9.17
C LEU A 338 -2.83 18.59 9.28
N LEU A 339 -2.17 19.27 8.35
CA LEU A 339 -2.22 20.75 8.26
C LEU A 339 -3.64 21.24 7.98
N ALA A 340 -4.37 20.57 7.09
CA ALA A 340 -5.78 20.89 6.84
C ALA A 340 -6.64 20.69 8.09
N VAL A 341 -6.46 19.61 8.84
CA VAL A 341 -7.14 19.36 10.12
C VAL A 341 -6.85 20.47 11.13
N TRP A 342 -5.57 20.82 11.28
CA TRP A 342 -5.16 21.91 12.17
C TRP A 342 -5.83 23.25 11.80
N TRP A 343 -5.85 23.57 10.51
CA TRP A 343 -6.47 24.81 10.02
C TRP A 343 -8.00 24.84 10.24
N ILE A 344 -8.69 23.71 9.99
CA ILE A 344 -10.13 23.56 10.21
C ILE A 344 -10.45 23.82 11.69
N VAL A 345 -9.74 23.17 12.62
CA VAL A 345 -9.99 23.29 14.06
C VAL A 345 -9.70 24.72 14.55
N ARG A 346 -8.63 25.35 14.08
CA ARG A 346 -8.29 26.71 14.45
C ARG A 346 -9.32 27.75 13.99
N ARG A 347 -9.94 27.54 12.82
CA ARG A 347 -11.03 28.40 12.34
C ARG A 347 -12.30 28.28 13.18
N ILE A 348 -12.61 27.10 13.68
CA ILE A 348 -13.78 26.89 14.55
C ILE A 348 -13.55 27.58 15.90
N ASP A 349 -12.35 27.52 16.45
CA ASP A 349 -11.96 28.17 17.71
C ASP A 349 -12.12 29.70 17.64
N LEU A 350 -11.69 30.30 16.52
CA LEU A 350 -11.82 31.75 16.28
C LEU A 350 -13.25 32.22 16.00
N SER A 351 -14.17 31.35 15.63
CA SER A 351 -15.59 31.67 15.39
C SER A 351 -16.46 31.51 16.63
N ALA A 352 -15.93 30.93 17.70
CA ALA A 352 -16.64 30.69 18.97
C ALA A 352 -16.29 31.70 20.06
N GLY A 353 -15.27 32.59 19.86
CA GLY A 353 -14.90 33.70 20.72
C GLY A 353 -15.28 35.03 20.11
#